data_622af77bf1ac5bc06f83b1dac0b23c9f
#
_entry.id   622af77bf1ac5bc06f83b1dac0b23c9f
#
_cell.length_a   1.000
_cell.length_b   1.000
_cell.length_c   1.000
_cell.angle_alpha   90.00
_cell.angle_beta   90.00
_cell.angle_gamma   90.00
#
_symmetry.space_group_name_H-M   'P 1'
#
loop_
_entity.id
_entity.type
_entity.pdbx_description
1 polymer ?
#
loop_
_entity_poly.entity_id
_entity_poly.type
_entity_poly.pdbx_seq_one_letter_code
_entity_poly.pdbx_strand_id
1 'polypeptide(L)'
;MLILSPVDRADEAPALIDAGAEELYAGYVPPYWKEAFGPVVSCNRRSFDEANAGSFGELEELVRAASLRDVPVHVALNAAPIPGGMIPRLVETASDLARIGVRGVIVSDLSLLLALREAKFRRFALVAGTLFSAFNGMAVAFLRRAGAERVVLAREMSAEEIGAVVRTAGGTRIEAIGFRGRCPNIEGFCTHLHDDPGRTWPCELRYEKSWAGPGEAIPPQVLAAIGRNEGTDRFFSCGLCAIPLLERCGVHALKIVGRGSETARKVDAVRAVAAMREWGRKNIPGAAESAARGKALYLDTFGRPCRPENCYFPEFRPSAGHSWVMPGREG
;
A
#
# COMPACT_ATOMS: atom_id res chain seq x y z
N MET A 1 -11.84 -7.71 5.98
CA MET A 1 -10.71 -6.97 5.36
C MET A 1 -10.65 -7.34 3.90
N LEU A 2 -10.78 -6.36 2.98
CA LEU A 2 -10.71 -6.55 1.53
C LEU A 2 -9.26 -6.77 1.08
N ILE A 3 -9.07 -7.44 -0.05
CA ILE A 3 -7.76 -7.62 -0.68
C ILE A 3 -7.68 -6.69 -1.90
N LEU A 4 -6.80 -5.68 -1.81
CA LEU A 4 -6.57 -4.71 -2.89
C LEU A 4 -5.30 -5.09 -3.66
N SER A 5 -5.46 -5.49 -4.92
CA SER A 5 -4.37 -5.93 -5.80
C SER A 5 -3.97 -4.86 -6.82
N PRO A 6 -2.67 -4.75 -7.16
CA PRO A 6 -2.26 -4.00 -8.34
C PRO A 6 -2.71 -4.71 -9.61
N VAL A 7 -3.07 -3.90 -10.62
CA VAL A 7 -3.38 -4.36 -11.97
C VAL A 7 -2.80 -3.36 -12.97
N ASP A 8 -2.21 -3.83 -14.05
CA ASP A 8 -1.59 -2.96 -15.04
C ASP A 8 -2.29 -3.07 -16.41
N ARG A 9 -2.91 -4.22 -16.72
CA ARG A 9 -3.60 -4.50 -17.99
C ARG A 9 -4.94 -5.20 -17.78
N ALA A 10 -5.83 -5.07 -18.76
CA ALA A 10 -7.17 -5.66 -18.72
C ALA A 10 -7.16 -7.20 -18.64
N ASP A 11 -6.22 -7.84 -19.33
CA ASP A 11 -6.07 -9.31 -19.37
C ASP A 11 -5.62 -9.92 -18.02
N GLU A 12 -5.07 -9.12 -17.11
CA GLU A 12 -4.69 -9.57 -15.76
C GLU A 12 -5.88 -9.64 -14.80
N ALA A 13 -6.90 -8.80 -15.01
CA ALA A 13 -7.98 -8.63 -14.04
C ALA A 13 -8.70 -9.94 -13.71
N PRO A 14 -9.10 -10.80 -14.65
CA PRO A 14 -9.75 -12.06 -14.33
C PRO A 14 -8.91 -12.96 -13.41
N ALA A 15 -7.62 -13.13 -13.70
CA ALA A 15 -6.74 -14.01 -12.93
C ALA A 15 -6.51 -13.48 -11.49
N LEU A 16 -6.44 -12.17 -11.31
CA LEU A 16 -6.31 -11.53 -9.99
C LEU A 16 -7.59 -11.68 -9.17
N ILE A 17 -8.76 -11.52 -9.81
CA ILE A 17 -10.05 -11.69 -9.17
C ILE A 17 -10.28 -13.15 -8.77
N ASP A 18 -9.98 -14.08 -9.65
CA ASP A 18 -10.08 -15.52 -9.37
C ASP A 18 -9.10 -15.97 -8.25
N ALA A 19 -8.00 -15.27 -8.09
CA ALA A 19 -7.06 -15.47 -6.99
C ALA A 19 -7.59 -14.94 -5.64
N GLY A 20 -8.64 -14.11 -5.64
CA GLY A 20 -9.28 -13.56 -4.44
C GLY A 20 -9.10 -12.05 -4.25
N ALA A 21 -8.70 -11.29 -5.27
CA ALA A 21 -8.72 -9.83 -5.22
C ALA A 21 -10.18 -9.31 -5.22
N GLU A 22 -10.50 -8.42 -4.29
CA GLU A 22 -11.83 -7.84 -4.12
C GLU A 22 -11.88 -6.37 -4.52
N GLU A 23 -10.71 -5.76 -4.66
CA GLU A 23 -10.50 -4.43 -5.25
C GLU A 23 -9.21 -4.45 -6.09
N LEU A 24 -9.17 -3.63 -7.13
CA LEU A 24 -7.99 -3.43 -7.97
C LEU A 24 -7.53 -1.97 -7.95
N TYR A 25 -6.24 -1.74 -8.16
CA TYR A 25 -5.75 -0.39 -8.41
C TYR A 25 -4.74 -0.36 -9.55
N ALA A 26 -4.90 0.63 -10.43
CA ALA A 26 -4.09 0.83 -11.61
C ALA A 26 -3.30 2.14 -11.57
N GLY A 27 -2.32 2.28 -12.46
CA GLY A 27 -1.65 3.52 -12.78
C GLY A 27 -2.12 4.04 -14.15
N TYR A 28 -2.15 5.36 -14.27
CA TYR A 28 -2.34 6.04 -15.55
C TYR A 28 -1.63 7.39 -15.50
N VAL A 29 -0.90 7.73 -16.56
CA VAL A 29 -0.24 9.03 -16.73
C VAL A 29 -0.85 9.71 -17.95
N PRO A 30 -1.63 10.80 -17.76
CA PRO A 30 -2.25 11.51 -18.87
C PRO A 30 -1.22 12.08 -19.86
N PRO A 31 -1.50 12.15 -21.17
CA PRO A 31 -0.59 12.68 -22.17
C PRO A 31 -0.08 14.09 -21.84
N TYR A 32 -0.96 14.97 -21.40
CA TYR A 32 -0.58 16.35 -21.03
C TYR A 32 0.43 16.42 -19.88
N TRP A 33 0.45 15.39 -19.01
CA TRP A 33 1.44 15.31 -17.94
C TRP A 33 2.82 14.96 -18.51
N LYS A 34 2.87 13.98 -19.42
CA LYS A 34 4.10 13.60 -20.14
C LYS A 34 4.64 14.77 -20.98
N GLU A 35 3.77 15.55 -21.62
CA GLU A 35 4.13 16.76 -22.37
C GLU A 35 4.76 17.84 -21.47
N ALA A 36 4.21 18.05 -20.27
CA ALA A 36 4.67 19.09 -19.36
C ALA A 36 5.96 18.73 -18.62
N PHE A 37 6.16 17.47 -18.24
CA PHE A 37 7.22 17.04 -17.31
C PHE A 37 8.15 15.97 -17.89
N GLY A 38 7.93 15.54 -19.12
CA GLY A 38 8.67 14.45 -19.74
C GLY A 38 8.33 13.06 -19.18
N PRO A 39 8.99 12.01 -19.68
CA PRO A 39 8.63 10.62 -19.35
C PRO A 39 9.06 10.18 -17.95
N VAL A 40 9.97 10.90 -17.31
CA VAL A 40 10.57 10.49 -16.03
C VAL A 40 9.69 10.85 -14.83
N VAL A 41 8.95 11.96 -14.90
CA VAL A 41 8.13 12.47 -13.81
C VAL A 41 6.69 12.02 -13.96
N SER A 42 6.19 11.22 -13.04
CA SER A 42 4.84 10.66 -13.09
C SER A 42 3.93 11.28 -12.04
N CYS A 43 2.65 11.50 -12.40
CA CYS A 43 1.60 11.90 -11.45
C CYS A 43 1.21 10.79 -10.43
N ASN A 44 1.77 9.57 -10.57
CA ASN A 44 1.42 8.43 -9.73
C ASN A 44 2.64 7.67 -9.16
N ARG A 45 3.81 8.31 -9.11
CA ARG A 45 5.04 7.75 -8.53
C ARG A 45 5.68 6.59 -9.32
N ARG A 46 5.15 6.24 -10.50
CA ARG A 46 5.71 5.24 -11.41
C ARG A 46 5.68 5.79 -12.83
N SER A 47 6.83 6.03 -13.43
CA SER A 47 6.92 6.59 -14.77
C SER A 47 7.15 5.55 -15.86
N PHE A 48 7.56 4.33 -15.50
CA PHE A 48 7.76 3.25 -16.47
C PHE A 48 6.42 2.66 -16.95
N ASP A 49 6.39 2.28 -18.22
CA ASP A 49 5.15 1.92 -18.93
C ASP A 49 4.48 0.66 -18.34
N GLU A 50 5.26 -0.33 -17.91
CA GLU A 50 4.72 -1.58 -17.35
C GLU A 50 3.88 -1.37 -16.06
N ALA A 51 4.01 -0.23 -15.41
CA ALA A 51 3.24 0.10 -14.19
C ALA A 51 2.03 0.98 -14.45
N ASN A 52 1.71 1.26 -15.72
CA ASN A 52 0.63 2.17 -16.12
C ASN A 52 -0.14 1.56 -17.29
N ALA A 53 -1.44 1.83 -17.37
CA ALA A 53 -2.18 1.64 -18.61
C ALA A 53 -1.56 2.54 -19.70
N GLY A 54 -1.27 1.99 -20.84
CA GLY A 54 -0.57 2.68 -21.93
C GLY A 54 -1.38 3.79 -22.57
N SER A 55 -2.73 3.69 -22.50
CA SER A 55 -3.67 4.68 -22.98
C SER A 55 -4.91 4.78 -22.09
N PHE A 56 -5.71 5.83 -22.30
CA PHE A 56 -7.01 5.95 -21.62
C PHE A 56 -7.98 4.84 -22.05
N GLY A 57 -7.94 4.43 -23.33
CA GLY A 57 -8.75 3.31 -23.84
C GLY A 57 -8.40 1.98 -23.17
N GLU A 58 -7.11 1.67 -22.99
CA GLU A 58 -6.68 0.47 -22.25
C GLU A 58 -7.11 0.49 -20.78
N LEU A 59 -7.10 1.67 -20.13
CA LEU A 59 -7.62 1.82 -18.78
C LEU A 59 -9.14 1.57 -18.74
N GLU A 60 -9.89 2.07 -19.72
CA GLU A 60 -11.33 1.82 -19.85
C GLU A 60 -11.63 0.33 -20.04
N GLU A 61 -10.86 -0.36 -20.87
CA GLU A 61 -10.97 -1.82 -21.04
C GLU A 61 -10.69 -2.58 -19.74
N LEU A 62 -9.68 -2.16 -19.00
CA LEU A 62 -9.35 -2.73 -17.68
C LEU A 62 -10.50 -2.54 -16.70
N VAL A 63 -11.05 -1.31 -16.59
CA VAL A 63 -12.18 -1.01 -15.72
C VAL A 63 -13.40 -1.83 -16.10
N ARG A 64 -13.68 -1.96 -17.41
CA ARG A 64 -14.78 -2.80 -17.92
C ARG A 64 -14.58 -4.27 -17.57
N ALA A 65 -13.37 -4.81 -17.75
CA ALA A 65 -13.07 -6.21 -17.42
C ALA A 65 -13.29 -6.51 -15.92
N ALA A 66 -12.89 -5.60 -15.04
CA ALA A 66 -13.12 -5.74 -13.61
C ALA A 66 -14.62 -5.58 -13.25
N SER A 67 -15.32 -4.64 -13.87
CA SER A 67 -16.75 -4.38 -13.64
C SER A 67 -17.65 -5.55 -14.03
N LEU A 68 -17.27 -6.35 -15.01
CA LEU A 68 -17.99 -7.60 -15.38
C LEU A 68 -18.00 -8.64 -14.23
N ARG A 69 -17.13 -8.47 -13.26
CA ARG A 69 -17.00 -9.32 -12.06
C ARG A 69 -17.33 -8.56 -10.76
N ASP A 70 -17.98 -7.40 -10.86
CA ASP A 70 -18.34 -6.50 -9.75
C ASP A 70 -17.15 -6.08 -8.87
N VAL A 71 -15.92 -6.06 -9.42
CA VAL A 71 -14.71 -5.66 -8.70
C VAL A 71 -14.35 -4.21 -9.04
N PRO A 72 -14.31 -3.31 -8.04
CA PRO A 72 -13.99 -1.91 -8.26
C PRO A 72 -12.52 -1.67 -8.58
N VAL A 73 -12.25 -0.69 -9.44
CA VAL A 73 -10.90 -0.23 -9.79
C VAL A 73 -10.67 1.16 -9.23
N HIS A 74 -9.54 1.37 -8.57
CA HIS A 74 -9.02 2.66 -8.16
C HIS A 74 -7.86 3.08 -9.04
N VAL A 75 -7.66 4.39 -9.26
CA VAL A 75 -6.51 4.90 -10.03
C VAL A 75 -5.60 5.73 -9.14
N ALA A 76 -4.29 5.51 -9.26
CA ALA A 76 -3.30 6.26 -8.50
C ALA A 76 -2.99 7.59 -9.20
N LEU A 77 -3.21 8.69 -8.47
CA LEU A 77 -2.76 10.06 -8.77
C LEU A 77 -1.98 10.57 -7.55
N ASN A 78 -1.04 9.78 -7.07
CA ASN A 78 -0.44 9.92 -5.75
C ASN A 78 0.99 10.47 -5.77
N ALA A 79 1.34 11.27 -6.77
CA ALA A 79 2.52 12.10 -6.68
C ALA A 79 2.35 13.17 -5.58
N ALA A 80 3.46 13.59 -4.98
CA ALA A 80 3.54 14.70 -4.05
C ALA A 80 4.98 15.25 -4.12
N PRO A 81 5.18 16.57 -4.29
CA PRO A 81 4.13 17.57 -4.51
C PRO A 81 3.57 17.59 -5.95
N ILE A 82 2.38 18.15 -6.10
CA ILE A 82 1.79 18.44 -7.42
C ILE A 82 1.89 19.95 -7.70
N PRO A 83 2.42 20.36 -8.85
CA PRO A 83 2.44 21.77 -9.22
C PRO A 83 1.02 22.35 -9.31
N GLY A 84 0.78 23.51 -8.67
CA GLY A 84 -0.56 24.09 -8.54
C GLY A 84 -1.31 24.26 -9.87
N GLY A 85 -0.60 24.65 -10.95
CA GLY A 85 -1.18 24.76 -12.29
C GLY A 85 -1.69 23.44 -12.90
N MET A 86 -1.30 22.29 -12.34
CA MET A 86 -1.75 20.96 -12.80
C MET A 86 -2.99 20.46 -12.07
N ILE A 87 -3.36 21.06 -10.94
CA ILE A 87 -4.50 20.59 -10.15
C ILE A 87 -5.81 20.61 -10.93
N PRO A 88 -6.18 21.69 -11.65
CA PRO A 88 -7.40 21.71 -12.47
C PRO A 88 -7.44 20.56 -13.49
N ARG A 89 -6.33 20.32 -14.19
CA ARG A 89 -6.24 19.23 -15.19
C ARG A 89 -6.34 17.84 -14.56
N LEU A 90 -5.82 17.64 -13.36
CA LEU A 90 -6.00 16.37 -12.63
C LEU A 90 -7.42 16.19 -12.11
N VAL A 91 -8.13 17.28 -11.78
CA VAL A 91 -9.57 17.23 -11.46
C VAL A 91 -10.39 16.84 -12.70
N GLU A 92 -10.08 17.37 -13.87
CA GLU A 92 -10.67 16.97 -15.16
C GLU A 92 -10.39 15.49 -15.43
N THR A 93 -9.12 15.05 -15.26
CA THR A 93 -8.78 13.63 -15.37
C THR A 93 -9.61 12.76 -14.42
N ALA A 94 -9.79 13.17 -13.17
CA ALA A 94 -10.62 12.44 -12.21
C ALA A 94 -12.09 12.38 -12.65
N SER A 95 -12.60 13.43 -13.33
CA SER A 95 -13.93 13.43 -13.94
C SER A 95 -14.04 12.39 -15.06
N ASP A 96 -13.01 12.32 -15.91
CA ASP A 96 -12.95 11.33 -17.00
C ASP A 96 -12.87 9.91 -16.45
N LEU A 97 -12.06 9.69 -15.41
CA LEU A 97 -11.97 8.40 -14.71
C LEU A 97 -13.31 7.98 -14.10
N ALA A 98 -14.04 8.92 -13.50
CA ALA A 98 -15.38 8.65 -12.94
C ALA A 98 -16.38 8.24 -14.05
N ARG A 99 -16.30 8.85 -15.25
CA ARG A 99 -17.19 8.53 -16.39
C ARG A 99 -16.98 7.12 -16.93
N ILE A 100 -15.76 6.60 -16.92
CA ILE A 100 -15.47 5.21 -17.34
C ILE A 100 -15.70 4.17 -16.22
N GLY A 101 -16.19 4.60 -15.05
CA GLY A 101 -16.54 3.68 -13.95
C GLY A 101 -15.44 3.43 -12.93
N VAL A 102 -14.32 4.18 -12.96
CA VAL A 102 -13.32 4.13 -11.87
C VAL A 102 -14.00 4.47 -10.55
N ARG A 103 -13.76 3.65 -9.53
CA ARG A 103 -14.42 3.78 -8.22
C ARG A 103 -13.87 4.90 -7.36
N GLY A 104 -12.64 5.32 -7.60
CA GLY A 104 -12.01 6.41 -6.87
C GLY A 104 -10.52 6.58 -7.21
N VAL A 105 -9.92 7.59 -6.62
CA VAL A 105 -8.51 7.91 -6.81
C VAL A 105 -7.72 7.86 -5.52
N ILE A 106 -6.47 7.40 -5.62
CA ILE A 106 -5.51 7.41 -4.52
C ILE A 106 -4.64 8.65 -4.72
N VAL A 107 -4.68 9.59 -3.79
CA VAL A 107 -3.96 10.86 -3.85
C VAL A 107 -3.05 11.03 -2.65
N SER A 108 -1.99 11.84 -2.79
CA SER A 108 -1.04 12.12 -1.71
C SER A 108 -0.63 13.60 -1.63
N ASP A 109 -1.28 14.44 -2.39
CA ASP A 109 -1.14 15.89 -2.34
C ASP A 109 -2.40 16.52 -1.74
N LEU A 110 -2.22 17.37 -0.71
CA LEU A 110 -3.34 17.97 0.01
C LEU A 110 -4.16 18.91 -0.86
N SER A 111 -3.50 19.68 -1.72
CA SER A 111 -4.20 20.63 -2.62
C SER A 111 -5.07 19.88 -3.62
N LEU A 112 -4.57 18.76 -4.17
CA LEU A 112 -5.36 17.91 -5.04
C LEU A 112 -6.53 17.26 -4.29
N LEU A 113 -6.31 16.74 -3.07
CA LEU A 113 -7.38 16.15 -2.25
C LEU A 113 -8.51 17.15 -2.00
N LEU A 114 -8.18 18.40 -1.63
CA LEU A 114 -9.15 19.45 -1.39
C LEU A 114 -9.90 19.84 -2.68
N ALA A 115 -9.21 19.99 -3.80
CA ALA A 115 -9.83 20.30 -5.09
C ALA A 115 -10.80 19.21 -5.54
N LEU A 116 -10.43 17.94 -5.38
CA LEU A 116 -11.30 16.81 -5.70
C LEU A 116 -12.54 16.73 -4.78
N ARG A 117 -12.38 17.07 -3.50
CA ARG A 117 -13.52 17.17 -2.56
C ARG A 117 -14.52 18.24 -3.03
N GLU A 118 -14.03 19.41 -3.44
CA GLU A 118 -14.89 20.51 -3.92
C GLU A 118 -15.61 20.14 -5.22
N ALA A 119 -15.02 19.31 -6.08
CA ALA A 119 -15.62 18.83 -7.31
C ALA A 119 -16.85 17.89 -7.09
N LYS A 120 -17.04 17.37 -5.88
CA LYS A 120 -18.24 16.62 -5.44
C LYS A 120 -18.64 15.47 -6.36
N PHE A 121 -17.70 14.62 -6.74
CA PHE A 121 -17.98 13.45 -7.57
C PHE A 121 -18.96 12.50 -6.88
N ARG A 122 -19.94 12.00 -7.64
CA ARG A 122 -20.89 11.01 -7.12
C ARG A 122 -20.27 9.61 -7.15
N ARG A 123 -20.35 8.89 -6.03
CA ARG A 123 -19.87 7.50 -5.90
C ARG A 123 -18.40 7.32 -6.30
N PHE A 124 -17.58 8.30 -6.01
CA PHE A 124 -16.17 8.34 -6.35
C PHE A 124 -15.34 8.56 -5.08
N ALA A 125 -14.63 7.55 -4.64
CA ALA A 125 -13.92 7.55 -3.38
C ALA A 125 -12.59 8.33 -3.46
N LEU A 126 -12.34 9.19 -2.48
CA LEU A 126 -11.06 9.82 -2.28
C LEU A 126 -10.24 9.02 -1.26
N VAL A 127 -9.13 8.43 -1.71
CA VAL A 127 -8.25 7.62 -0.87
C VAL A 127 -6.98 8.41 -0.59
N ALA A 128 -6.75 8.77 0.67
CA ALA A 128 -5.50 9.39 1.09
C ALA A 128 -4.38 8.33 1.09
N GLY A 129 -3.38 8.52 0.21
CA GLY A 129 -2.28 7.58 0.01
C GLY A 129 -1.24 7.61 1.13
N THR A 130 -0.37 6.62 1.13
CA THR A 130 0.65 6.42 2.17
C THR A 130 1.67 7.57 2.30
N LEU A 131 1.88 8.38 1.23
CA LEU A 131 2.77 9.54 1.29
C LEU A 131 2.27 10.67 2.19
N PHE A 132 1.00 10.64 2.63
CA PHE A 132 0.54 11.51 3.70
C PHE A 132 1.14 11.16 5.08
N SER A 133 1.85 10.04 5.18
CA SER A 133 2.50 9.59 6.43
C SER A 133 1.55 9.60 7.62
N ALA A 134 0.36 9.00 7.46
CA ALA A 134 -0.61 8.92 8.53
C ALA A 134 -0.19 7.86 9.56
N PHE A 135 0.45 8.30 10.66
CA PHE A 135 0.95 7.45 11.73
C PHE A 135 0.02 7.36 12.95
N ASN A 136 -1.05 8.13 13.00
CA ASN A 136 -1.92 8.18 14.17
C ASN A 136 -3.35 8.61 13.83
N GLY A 137 -4.25 8.47 14.81
CA GLY A 137 -5.67 8.81 14.65
C GLY A 137 -5.93 10.28 14.36
N MET A 138 -5.06 11.21 14.81
CA MET A 138 -5.22 12.65 14.53
C MET A 138 -4.95 12.95 13.05
N ALA A 139 -3.92 12.34 12.48
CA ALA A 139 -3.64 12.43 11.04
C ALA A 139 -4.82 11.87 10.21
N VAL A 140 -5.37 10.71 10.60
CA VAL A 140 -6.56 10.12 9.97
C VAL A 140 -7.77 11.06 10.07
N ALA A 141 -8.02 11.63 11.26
CA ALA A 141 -9.12 12.58 11.46
C ALA A 141 -8.96 13.85 10.61
N PHE A 142 -7.73 14.36 10.46
CA PHE A 142 -7.42 15.48 9.59
C PHE A 142 -7.74 15.15 8.12
N LEU A 143 -7.22 14.04 7.60
CA LEU A 143 -7.45 13.61 6.23
C LEU A 143 -8.93 13.34 5.92
N ARG A 144 -9.66 12.77 6.88
CA ARG A 144 -11.12 12.64 6.78
C ARG A 144 -11.81 14.00 6.63
N ARG A 145 -11.44 14.98 7.45
CA ARG A 145 -11.99 16.36 7.33
C ARG A 145 -11.61 17.00 6.00
N ALA A 146 -10.44 16.67 5.44
CA ALA A 146 -10.02 17.08 4.12
C ALA A 146 -10.77 16.38 2.97
N GLY A 147 -11.60 15.37 3.27
CA GLY A 147 -12.46 14.68 2.28
C GLY A 147 -12.08 13.24 1.98
N ALA A 148 -11.06 12.68 2.63
CA ALA A 148 -10.69 11.29 2.42
C ALA A 148 -11.73 10.34 3.06
N GLU A 149 -12.24 9.41 2.27
CA GLU A 149 -13.12 8.31 2.74
C GLU A 149 -12.32 7.12 3.26
N ARG A 150 -11.10 6.94 2.74
CA ARG A 150 -10.15 5.90 3.13
C ARG A 150 -8.77 6.52 3.32
N VAL A 151 -8.05 6.03 4.32
CA VAL A 151 -6.66 6.45 4.59
C VAL A 151 -5.75 5.24 4.58
N VAL A 152 -4.69 5.31 3.76
CA VAL A 152 -3.60 4.34 3.74
C VAL A 152 -2.59 4.74 4.80
N LEU A 153 -2.40 3.90 5.81
CA LEU A 153 -1.45 4.16 6.88
C LEU A 153 0.01 4.05 6.41
N ALA A 154 0.90 4.65 7.16
CA ALA A 154 2.33 4.54 6.96
C ALA A 154 2.79 3.07 7.12
N ARG A 155 3.75 2.64 6.29
CA ARG A 155 4.21 1.24 6.24
C ARG A 155 5.05 0.81 7.43
N GLU A 156 5.58 1.77 8.17
CA GLU A 156 6.48 1.57 9.29
C GLU A 156 5.74 1.17 10.57
N MET A 157 4.42 1.29 10.57
CA MET A 157 3.59 0.99 11.73
C MET A 157 3.55 -0.50 12.03
N SER A 158 3.60 -0.84 13.30
CA SER A 158 3.34 -2.19 13.80
C SER A 158 1.85 -2.56 13.66
N ALA A 159 1.51 -3.84 13.72
CA ALA A 159 0.12 -4.26 13.68
C ALA A 159 -0.69 -3.75 14.88
N GLU A 160 -0.03 -3.57 16.05
CA GLU A 160 -0.63 -3.00 17.25
C GLU A 160 -0.97 -1.52 17.07
N GLU A 161 -0.02 -0.72 16.55
CA GLU A 161 -0.23 0.70 16.24
C GLU A 161 -1.36 0.88 15.22
N ILE A 162 -1.39 0.04 14.17
CA ILE A 162 -2.50 0.02 13.20
C ILE A 162 -3.83 -0.24 13.91
N GLY A 163 -3.88 -1.25 14.78
CA GLY A 163 -5.07 -1.54 15.58
C GLY A 163 -5.52 -0.38 16.45
N ALA A 164 -4.57 0.34 17.07
CA ALA A 164 -4.87 1.53 17.87
C ALA A 164 -5.47 2.66 17.01
N VAL A 165 -4.93 2.88 15.82
CA VAL A 165 -5.48 3.86 14.87
C VAL A 165 -6.88 3.49 14.41
N VAL A 166 -7.13 2.21 14.10
CA VAL A 166 -8.47 1.74 13.68
C VAL A 166 -9.52 2.03 14.75
N ARG A 167 -9.19 1.79 16.03
CA ARG A 167 -10.11 2.09 17.15
C ARG A 167 -10.47 3.57 17.25
N THR A 168 -9.59 4.46 16.82
CA THR A 168 -9.76 5.92 16.90
C THR A 168 -10.13 6.57 15.56
N ALA A 169 -10.30 5.78 14.49
CA ALA A 169 -10.51 6.28 13.13
C ALA A 169 -11.87 6.96 12.89
N GLY A 170 -12.83 6.86 13.85
CA GLY A 170 -14.12 7.56 13.78
C GLY A 170 -14.94 7.22 12.53
N GLY A 171 -14.92 5.95 12.11
CA GLY A 171 -15.63 5.47 10.93
C GLY A 171 -14.89 5.63 9.59
N THR A 172 -13.68 6.22 9.59
CA THR A 172 -12.83 6.27 8.40
C THR A 172 -12.34 4.88 8.05
N ARG A 173 -12.41 4.50 6.78
CA ARG A 173 -11.87 3.23 6.31
C ARG A 173 -10.34 3.25 6.36
N ILE A 174 -9.75 2.28 7.03
CA ILE A 174 -8.29 2.16 7.16
C ILE A 174 -7.77 1.10 6.20
N GLU A 175 -6.77 1.47 5.40
CA GLU A 175 -6.04 0.59 4.51
C GLU A 175 -4.61 0.42 5.03
N ALA A 176 -4.17 -0.82 5.18
CA ALA A 176 -2.79 -1.15 5.52
C ALA A 176 -2.06 -1.74 4.31
N ILE A 177 -0.78 -1.41 4.16
CA ILE A 177 0.09 -2.09 3.20
C ILE A 177 0.79 -3.24 3.94
N GLY A 178 0.65 -4.45 3.42
CA GLY A 178 1.16 -5.62 4.14
C GLY A 178 1.82 -6.68 3.28
N PHE A 179 1.93 -6.46 1.96
CA PHE A 179 2.55 -7.46 1.11
C PHE A 179 3.27 -6.84 -0.08
N ARG A 180 4.55 -7.23 -0.28
CA ARG A 180 5.49 -6.71 -1.29
C ARG A 180 5.77 -5.20 -1.14
N GLY A 181 6.83 -4.73 -1.75
CA GLY A 181 7.10 -3.29 -1.89
C GLY A 181 7.37 -2.54 -0.58
N ARG A 182 7.93 -3.19 0.46
CA ARG A 182 8.34 -2.46 1.67
C ARG A 182 9.35 -1.39 1.30
N CYS A 183 9.10 -0.17 1.77
CA CYS A 183 10.02 0.95 1.62
C CYS A 183 10.94 1.01 2.85
N PRO A 184 12.25 1.21 2.70
CA PRO A 184 13.16 1.41 3.84
C PRO A 184 13.07 2.82 4.43
N ASN A 185 12.41 3.77 3.75
CA ASN A 185 12.28 5.16 4.15
C ASN A 185 10.83 5.51 4.48
N ILE A 186 10.63 6.63 5.19
CA ILE A 186 9.31 7.23 5.37
C ILE A 186 8.88 7.82 4.02
N GLU A 187 7.83 7.25 3.42
CA GLU A 187 7.45 7.55 2.04
C GLU A 187 7.07 9.02 1.81
N GLY A 188 6.46 9.68 2.79
CA GLY A 188 6.07 11.09 2.69
C GLY A 188 7.26 12.06 2.56
N PHE A 189 8.45 11.64 2.95
CA PHE A 189 9.68 12.41 2.80
C PHE A 189 10.55 11.94 1.63
N CYS A 190 10.05 11.02 0.81
CA CYS A 190 10.81 10.46 -0.31
C CYS A 190 10.92 11.46 -1.46
N THR A 191 12.13 11.80 -1.83
CA THR A 191 12.47 12.68 -2.96
C THR A 191 12.89 11.92 -4.22
N HIS A 192 12.91 10.57 -4.17
CA HIS A 192 13.37 9.75 -5.28
C HIS A 192 12.27 9.47 -6.30
N LEU A 193 12.64 9.44 -7.57
CA LEU A 193 11.77 9.00 -8.67
C LEU A 193 11.88 7.49 -8.85
N HIS A 194 10.76 6.86 -9.14
CA HIS A 194 10.68 5.44 -9.51
C HIS A 194 10.45 5.35 -11.03
N ASP A 195 11.50 5.69 -11.78
CA ASP A 195 11.46 5.91 -13.22
C ASP A 195 11.82 4.66 -14.04
N ASP A 196 12.67 3.79 -13.50
CA ASP A 196 13.16 2.61 -14.20
C ASP A 196 13.27 1.43 -13.22
N PRO A 197 12.54 0.32 -13.45
CA PRO A 197 12.62 -0.85 -12.57
C PRO A 197 13.95 -1.61 -12.70
N GLY A 198 14.68 -1.40 -13.79
CA GLY A 198 15.99 -2.02 -14.03
C GLY A 198 17.16 -1.32 -13.31
N ARG A 199 16.91 -0.12 -12.75
CA ARG A 199 17.93 0.63 -12.01
C ARG A 199 17.86 0.36 -10.50
N THR A 200 19.02 0.40 -9.86
CA THR A 200 19.09 0.48 -8.40
C THR A 200 18.63 1.87 -7.96
N TRP A 201 17.55 1.94 -7.19
CA TRP A 201 17.09 3.21 -6.67
C TRP A 201 17.94 3.65 -5.47
N PRO A 202 18.09 4.97 -5.22
CA PRO A 202 18.92 5.45 -4.13
C PRO A 202 18.58 4.83 -2.75
N CYS A 203 17.32 4.50 -2.51
CA CYS A 203 16.89 3.83 -1.28
C CYS A 203 17.32 2.36 -1.17
N GLU A 204 17.85 1.75 -2.22
CA GLU A 204 18.38 0.38 -2.23
C GLU A 204 19.89 0.34 -2.03
N LEU A 205 20.57 1.49 -2.09
CA LEU A 205 21.97 1.60 -1.79
C LEU A 205 22.20 1.26 -0.31
N ARG A 206 23.31 0.60 -0.05
CA ARG A 206 23.74 0.36 1.33
C ARG A 206 24.36 1.63 1.89
N TYR A 207 23.89 2.05 3.04
CA TYR A 207 24.41 3.20 3.78
C TYR A 207 25.07 2.69 5.06
N GLU A 208 26.27 3.15 5.34
CA GLU A 208 26.84 3.04 6.68
C GLU A 208 26.14 4.05 7.58
N LYS A 209 25.61 3.57 8.70
CA LYS A 209 24.89 4.40 9.66
C LYS A 209 25.72 4.53 10.91
N SER A 210 26.05 5.76 11.28
CA SER A 210 26.77 6.07 12.50
C SER A 210 25.92 6.92 13.45
N TRP A 211 26.20 6.82 14.74
CA TRP A 211 25.61 7.65 15.77
C TRP A 211 26.55 8.81 16.09
N ALA A 212 26.05 10.05 15.97
CA ALA A 212 26.80 11.26 16.29
C ALA A 212 26.27 11.99 17.55
N GLY A 213 25.36 11.36 18.32
CA GLY A 213 24.80 11.91 19.54
C GLY A 213 25.70 11.72 20.76
N PRO A 214 25.32 12.29 21.92
CA PRO A 214 26.08 12.13 23.15
C PRO A 214 26.07 10.67 23.63
N GLY A 215 27.21 10.18 24.08
CA GLY A 215 27.42 8.82 24.56
C GLY A 215 28.01 7.87 23.51
N GLU A 216 28.66 6.81 23.97
CA GLU A 216 29.33 5.82 23.10
C GLU A 216 28.35 4.81 22.50
N ALA A 217 27.16 4.64 23.07
CA ALA A 217 26.18 3.66 22.66
C ALA A 217 24.99 4.31 21.95
N ILE A 218 24.58 3.70 20.82
CA ILE A 218 23.35 4.09 20.14
C ILE A 218 22.16 3.80 21.07
N PRO A 219 21.29 4.78 21.37
CA PRO A 219 20.10 4.52 22.18
C PRO A 219 19.25 3.39 21.61
N PRO A 220 18.69 2.48 22.45
CA PRO A 220 17.93 1.32 21.96
C PRO A 220 16.80 1.66 20.99
N GLN A 221 16.13 2.80 21.18
CA GLN A 221 15.06 3.28 20.31
C GLN A 221 15.58 3.66 18.90
N VAL A 222 16.77 4.29 18.85
CA VAL A 222 17.45 4.64 17.60
C VAL A 222 17.94 3.39 16.92
N LEU A 223 18.55 2.46 17.65
CA LEU A 223 18.99 1.16 17.12
C LEU A 223 17.83 0.37 16.54
N ALA A 224 16.68 0.32 17.23
CA ALA A 224 15.47 -0.32 16.74
C ALA A 224 14.93 0.34 15.46
N ALA A 225 15.01 1.66 15.35
CA ALA A 225 14.60 2.40 14.15
C ALA A 225 15.56 2.16 12.97
N ILE A 226 16.88 2.12 13.22
CA ILE A 226 17.90 1.83 12.22
C ILE A 226 17.74 0.39 11.70
N GLY A 227 17.65 -0.59 12.61
CA GLY A 227 17.58 -2.01 12.26
C GLY A 227 16.33 -2.42 11.46
N ARG A 228 15.26 -1.59 11.48
CA ARG A 228 14.08 -1.82 10.65
C ARG A 228 14.34 -1.66 9.14
N ASN A 229 15.42 -0.99 8.76
CA ASN A 229 15.68 -0.56 7.38
C ASN A 229 16.86 -1.28 6.71
N GLU A 230 17.49 -2.25 7.38
CA GLU A 230 18.64 -2.96 6.83
C GLU A 230 18.21 -4.13 5.94
N GLY A 231 18.81 -4.20 4.75
CA GLY A 231 18.75 -5.38 3.88
C GLY A 231 17.36 -5.71 3.28
N THR A 232 16.44 -4.75 3.22
CA THR A 232 15.09 -5.01 2.72
C THR A 232 15.08 -5.33 1.23
N ASP A 233 14.67 -6.56 0.89
CA ASP A 233 14.31 -6.93 -0.48
C ASP A 233 12.83 -6.58 -0.71
N ARG A 234 12.59 -5.46 -1.38
CA ARG A 234 11.24 -4.93 -1.62
C ARG A 234 10.30 -5.90 -2.35
N PHE A 235 10.85 -6.76 -3.22
CA PHE A 235 10.03 -7.68 -4.01
C PHE A 235 9.48 -8.84 -3.19
N PHE A 236 10.13 -9.15 -2.07
CA PHE A 236 9.81 -10.28 -1.22
C PHE A 236 9.36 -9.90 0.20
N SER A 237 9.01 -8.63 0.38
CA SER A 237 8.48 -8.16 1.66
C SER A 237 7.13 -8.81 1.96
N CYS A 238 6.97 -9.31 3.18
CA CYS A 238 5.86 -10.16 3.59
C CYS A 238 5.27 -9.73 4.93
N GLY A 239 3.95 -9.68 5.01
CA GLY A 239 3.17 -9.44 6.22
C GLY A 239 2.11 -10.50 6.48
N LEU A 240 2.23 -11.71 5.88
CA LEU A 240 1.22 -12.77 6.01
C LEU A 240 0.86 -13.08 7.47
N CYS A 241 1.87 -13.15 8.35
CA CYS A 241 1.67 -13.48 9.76
C CYS A 241 0.71 -12.52 10.49
N ALA A 242 0.65 -11.26 10.07
CA ALA A 242 -0.20 -10.25 10.70
C ALA A 242 -1.65 -10.22 10.18
N ILE A 243 -1.94 -10.87 9.05
CA ILE A 243 -3.26 -10.79 8.39
C ILE A 243 -4.41 -11.12 9.32
N PRO A 244 -4.40 -12.22 10.11
CA PRO A 244 -5.49 -12.51 11.03
C PRO A 244 -5.69 -11.44 12.11
N LEU A 245 -4.61 -10.83 12.59
CA LEU A 245 -4.67 -9.76 13.58
C LEU A 245 -5.22 -8.47 12.97
N LEU A 246 -4.72 -8.04 11.81
CA LEU A 246 -5.18 -6.84 11.11
C LEU A 246 -6.68 -6.91 10.79
N GLU A 247 -7.16 -8.08 10.38
CA GLU A 247 -8.58 -8.28 10.12
C GLU A 247 -9.42 -8.17 11.39
N ARG A 248 -9.00 -8.81 12.48
CA ARG A 248 -9.69 -8.68 13.78
C ARG A 248 -9.67 -7.27 14.35
N CYS A 249 -8.61 -6.50 14.08
CA CYS A 249 -8.53 -5.09 14.46
C CYS A 249 -9.51 -4.20 13.65
N GLY A 250 -10.10 -4.71 12.57
CA GLY A 250 -11.04 -3.95 11.74
C GLY A 250 -10.39 -3.15 10.61
N VAL A 251 -9.17 -3.52 10.18
CA VAL A 251 -8.57 -2.97 8.96
C VAL A 251 -9.51 -3.24 7.79
N HIS A 252 -9.86 -2.18 7.05
CA HIS A 252 -10.83 -2.27 5.96
C HIS A 252 -10.26 -3.00 4.74
N ALA A 253 -9.04 -2.67 4.34
CA ALA A 253 -8.38 -3.29 3.19
C ALA A 253 -6.90 -3.52 3.43
N LEU A 254 -6.38 -4.64 2.91
CA LEU A 254 -4.95 -4.91 2.81
C LEU A 254 -4.49 -4.69 1.37
N LYS A 255 -3.54 -3.79 1.19
CA LYS A 255 -2.95 -3.48 -0.10
C LYS A 255 -1.73 -4.35 -0.38
N ILE A 256 -1.77 -5.01 -1.53
CA ILE A 256 -0.63 -5.68 -2.14
C ILE A 256 0.03 -4.67 -3.09
N VAL A 257 1.35 -4.50 -2.99
CA VAL A 257 2.10 -3.58 -3.87
C VAL A 257 2.73 -4.37 -5.02
N GLY A 258 2.89 -3.75 -6.19
CA GLY A 258 3.58 -4.42 -7.29
C GLY A 258 3.07 -4.08 -8.69
N ARG A 259 2.64 -2.82 -8.94
CA ARG A 259 2.44 -2.35 -10.32
C ARG A 259 3.73 -2.53 -11.13
N GLY A 260 3.61 -2.96 -12.38
CA GLY A 260 4.73 -3.30 -13.26
C GLY A 260 5.38 -4.66 -12.97
N SER A 261 4.83 -5.45 -12.05
CA SER A 261 5.32 -6.81 -11.83
C SER A 261 4.60 -7.81 -12.74
N GLU A 262 5.25 -8.93 -13.00
CA GLU A 262 4.66 -10.06 -13.74
C GLU A 262 3.33 -10.50 -13.11
N THR A 263 2.35 -10.81 -13.94
CA THR A 263 0.99 -11.21 -13.53
C THR A 263 1.01 -12.41 -12.60
N ALA A 264 1.81 -13.43 -12.90
CA ALA A 264 1.92 -14.63 -12.07
C ALA A 264 2.32 -14.29 -10.62
N ARG A 265 3.28 -13.39 -10.44
CA ARG A 265 3.73 -12.95 -9.11
C ARG A 265 2.67 -12.14 -8.34
N LYS A 266 1.81 -11.39 -9.06
CA LYS A 266 0.66 -10.70 -8.45
C LYS A 266 -0.39 -11.71 -8.00
N VAL A 267 -0.70 -12.68 -8.86
CA VAL A 267 -1.66 -13.77 -8.58
C VAL A 267 -1.22 -14.58 -7.35
N ASP A 268 0.05 -15.00 -7.28
CA ASP A 268 0.59 -15.73 -6.13
C ASP A 268 0.50 -14.92 -4.83
N ALA A 269 0.78 -13.61 -4.91
CA ALA A 269 0.65 -12.73 -3.76
C ALA A 269 -0.81 -12.63 -3.27
N VAL A 270 -1.77 -12.49 -4.19
CA VAL A 270 -3.20 -12.45 -3.85
C VAL A 270 -3.65 -13.77 -3.24
N ARG A 271 -3.29 -14.92 -3.83
CA ARG A 271 -3.61 -16.25 -3.31
C ARG A 271 -3.08 -16.47 -1.91
N ALA A 272 -1.82 -16.10 -1.67
CA ALA A 272 -1.22 -16.23 -0.34
C ALA A 272 -1.95 -15.38 0.72
N VAL A 273 -2.27 -14.13 0.39
CA VAL A 273 -3.04 -13.24 1.28
C VAL A 273 -4.44 -13.78 1.53
N ALA A 274 -5.14 -14.24 0.48
CA ALA A 274 -6.48 -14.83 0.59
C ALA A 274 -6.49 -16.10 1.45
N ALA A 275 -5.54 -17.00 1.21
CA ALA A 275 -5.39 -18.24 1.98
C ALA A 275 -5.11 -17.98 3.47
N MET A 276 -4.24 -17.01 3.78
CA MET A 276 -3.93 -16.65 5.16
C MET A 276 -5.13 -16.00 5.87
N ARG A 277 -5.87 -15.15 5.17
CA ARG A 277 -7.10 -14.51 5.68
C ARG A 277 -8.17 -15.56 5.99
N GLU A 278 -8.43 -16.46 5.06
CA GLU A 278 -9.43 -17.52 5.21
C GLU A 278 -9.06 -18.47 6.37
N TRP A 279 -7.79 -18.85 6.46
CA TRP A 279 -7.31 -19.65 7.57
C TRP A 279 -7.49 -18.92 8.91
N GLY A 280 -7.18 -17.63 8.97
CA GLY A 280 -7.34 -16.79 10.16
C GLY A 280 -8.78 -16.68 10.64
N ARG A 281 -9.74 -16.60 9.71
CA ARG A 281 -11.17 -16.58 10.01
C ARG A 281 -11.66 -17.88 10.66
N LYS A 282 -11.16 -19.02 10.19
CA LYS A 282 -11.56 -20.34 10.67
C LYS A 282 -10.94 -20.69 12.02
N ASN A 283 -9.71 -20.27 12.28
CA ASN A 283 -8.92 -20.75 13.41
C ASN A 283 -8.77 -19.74 14.56
N ILE A 284 -9.03 -18.44 14.32
CA ILE A 284 -8.86 -17.36 15.31
C ILE A 284 -7.51 -17.46 16.04
N PRO A 285 -6.38 -17.52 15.31
CA PRO A 285 -5.09 -17.95 15.85
C PRO A 285 -4.46 -16.88 16.77
N GLY A 286 -3.61 -17.35 17.69
CA GLY A 286 -2.63 -16.51 18.37
C GLY A 286 -1.48 -16.06 17.46
N ALA A 287 -0.60 -15.19 17.97
CA ALA A 287 0.52 -14.65 17.19
C ALA A 287 1.51 -15.74 16.74
N ALA A 288 1.83 -16.71 17.63
CA ALA A 288 2.75 -17.79 17.31
C ALA A 288 2.21 -18.72 16.21
N GLU A 289 0.94 -19.09 16.28
CA GLU A 289 0.27 -19.92 15.26
C GLU A 289 0.19 -19.20 13.93
N SER A 290 -0.16 -17.90 13.95
CA SER A 290 -0.15 -17.04 12.76
C SER A 290 1.23 -16.95 12.12
N ALA A 291 2.29 -16.82 12.94
CA ALA A 291 3.66 -16.79 12.46
C ALA A 291 4.08 -18.14 11.83
N ALA A 292 3.77 -19.27 12.49
CA ALA A 292 4.07 -20.59 11.95
C ALA A 292 3.36 -20.83 10.61
N ARG A 293 2.05 -20.57 10.56
CA ARG A 293 1.24 -20.72 9.32
C ARG A 293 1.70 -19.80 8.21
N GLY A 294 1.95 -18.50 8.52
CA GLY A 294 2.40 -17.52 7.54
C GLY A 294 3.75 -17.87 6.92
N LYS A 295 4.70 -18.39 7.72
CA LYS A 295 6.01 -18.86 7.23
C LYS A 295 5.88 -20.09 6.32
N ALA A 296 5.09 -21.08 6.72
CA ALA A 296 4.83 -22.26 5.91
C ALA A 296 4.20 -21.87 4.57
N LEU A 297 3.13 -21.08 4.60
CA LEU A 297 2.45 -20.61 3.40
C LEU A 297 3.37 -19.81 2.47
N TYR A 298 4.27 -18.98 3.04
CA TYR A 298 5.24 -18.23 2.24
C TYR A 298 6.21 -19.18 1.52
N LEU A 299 6.72 -20.19 2.23
CA LEU A 299 7.60 -21.20 1.65
C LEU A 299 6.90 -21.99 0.53
N ASP A 300 5.68 -22.45 0.79
CA ASP A 300 4.89 -23.21 -0.18
C ASP A 300 4.58 -22.39 -1.45
N THR A 301 4.30 -21.10 -1.29
CA THR A 301 3.92 -20.23 -2.42
C THR A 301 5.13 -19.77 -3.24
N PHE A 302 6.24 -19.42 -2.58
CA PHE A 302 7.38 -18.76 -3.23
C PHE A 302 8.64 -19.63 -3.33
N GLY A 303 8.60 -20.89 -2.86
CA GLY A 303 9.69 -21.86 -2.95
C GLY A 303 10.94 -21.52 -2.10
N ARG A 304 10.81 -20.57 -1.17
CA ARG A 304 11.91 -20.11 -0.31
C ARG A 304 11.40 -19.65 1.06
N PRO A 305 12.21 -19.76 2.13
CA PRO A 305 11.81 -19.27 3.43
C PRO A 305 11.70 -17.73 3.45
N CYS A 306 10.77 -17.21 4.24
CA CYS A 306 10.73 -15.77 4.51
C CYS A 306 11.94 -15.37 5.35
N ARG A 307 12.40 -14.12 5.16
CA ARG A 307 13.53 -13.55 5.90
C ARG A 307 13.05 -12.49 6.86
N PRO A 308 13.62 -12.42 8.09
CA PRO A 308 13.23 -11.40 9.09
C PRO A 308 13.32 -9.97 8.57
N GLU A 309 14.36 -9.63 7.80
CA GLU A 309 14.58 -8.31 7.21
C GLU A 309 13.50 -7.90 6.21
N ASN A 310 12.80 -8.88 5.61
CA ASN A 310 11.70 -8.64 4.67
C ASN A 310 10.32 -8.60 5.35
N CYS A 311 10.26 -8.75 6.68
CA CYS A 311 9.00 -8.76 7.41
C CYS A 311 8.41 -7.35 7.51
N TYR A 312 7.16 -7.16 7.10
CA TYR A 312 6.42 -5.91 7.30
C TYR A 312 6.19 -5.61 8.78
N PHE A 313 5.95 -6.66 9.56
CA PHE A 313 5.57 -6.56 10.96
C PHE A 313 6.66 -7.23 11.82
N PRO A 314 7.66 -6.46 12.27
CA PRO A 314 8.81 -7.00 13.01
C PRO A 314 8.45 -7.80 14.26
N GLU A 315 7.32 -7.52 14.87
CA GLU A 315 6.78 -8.22 16.03
C GLU A 315 6.48 -9.71 15.77
N PHE A 316 6.32 -10.13 14.53
CA PHE A 316 6.17 -11.53 14.13
C PHE A 316 7.50 -12.21 13.78
N ARG A 317 8.61 -11.49 13.88
CA ARG A 317 9.94 -12.09 13.72
C ARG A 317 10.19 -13.02 14.90
N PRO A 318 10.91 -14.13 14.71
CA PRO A 318 11.44 -14.88 15.84
C PRO A 318 12.51 -14.01 16.49
N SER A 319 12.15 -13.31 17.54
CA SER A 319 13.08 -12.57 18.39
C SER A 319 13.15 -13.23 19.74
N ALA A 320 14.33 -13.29 20.29
CA ALA A 320 14.53 -13.58 21.69
C ALA A 320 13.62 -12.68 22.56
N GLY A 321 12.59 -13.22 23.16
CA GLY A 321 12.04 -12.71 24.41
C GLY A 321 10.95 -11.65 24.39
N HIS A 322 10.16 -11.45 23.32
CA HIS A 322 8.96 -10.61 23.40
C HIS A 322 7.69 -11.47 23.54
N SER A 323 7.16 -11.52 24.76
CA SER A 323 5.82 -12.06 25.02
C SER A 323 4.78 -11.02 24.58
N TRP A 324 3.95 -11.37 23.61
CA TRP A 324 2.77 -10.60 23.22
C TRP A 324 1.69 -10.73 24.30
N VAL A 325 1.37 -9.62 24.92
CA VAL A 325 0.14 -9.49 25.70
C VAL A 325 -0.90 -8.88 24.77
N MET A 326 -1.91 -9.66 24.38
CA MET A 326 -3.09 -9.12 23.69
C MET A 326 -3.72 -8.07 24.61
N PRO A 327 -4.05 -6.86 24.14
CA PRO A 327 -4.83 -5.92 24.94
C PRO A 327 -6.15 -6.63 25.29
N GLY A 328 -6.37 -6.85 26.59
CA GLY A 328 -7.58 -7.41 27.12
C GLY A 328 -8.80 -6.65 26.63
N ARG A 329 -9.87 -7.34 26.30
CA ARG A 329 -11.19 -6.74 26.27
C ARG A 329 -11.48 -6.27 27.69
N GLU A 330 -11.30 -4.99 27.93
CA GLU A 330 -11.93 -4.37 29.07
C GLU A 330 -13.43 -4.33 28.76
N GLY A 331 -14.22 -4.96 29.66
CA GLY A 331 -15.65 -5.12 29.58
C GLY A 331 -16.42 -3.82 29.76
#